data_d6d46b976c3c34448902f9ca5897299b
#
_entry.id   d6d46b976c3c34448902f9ca5897299b
#
_cell.length_a   1.000
_cell.length_b   1.000
_cell.length_c   1.000
_cell.angle_alpha   90.00
_cell.angle_beta   90.00
_cell.angle_gamma   90.00
#
_symmetry.space_group_name_H-M   'P 1'
#
loop_
_entity.id
_entity.type
_entity.pdbx_description
1 polymer ?
#
loop_
_entity_poly.entity_id
_entity_poly.type
_entity_poly.pdbx_seq_one_letter_code
_entity_poly.pdbx_strand_id
1 'polypeptide(L)'
;VLMDLFGNPPFIDESTPTGKVYPRQISRKELFSYVESELKAIESDLKAPKANVYGRADQATAWALLSRLYLNAEVYTGTERYADAATYAERVIASGKYSLHTNYDRLFLADNNLNNPEVLLSVNYDGQRSQNWGGMTFLINSSTGGDAKKATGVNMGVNGGWNGNRATAGLLNLFGGNLATDKRALIKAVGSGEIKSVTEFNEGVYVYKFRNVTSAGANGSNGDHADTDFPLFRLAELYLNFAEAAVRGKADVAKGLTYLNLVRARAYGSAVGNYASLPALTEILAERGREFYWEGQRRTDLIRFGKFTSGDYVWPWKAGVKEGKASDAYRQLYPIPADDIQANPENLRQNPKY
;
A
#
# COMPACT_ATOMS: atom_id res chain seq x y z
N VAL A 1 -5.45 -8.49 -5.76
CA VAL A 1 -6.49 -7.49 -5.42
C VAL A 1 -7.83 -8.20 -5.22
N LEU A 2 -8.41 -8.89 -6.22
CA LEU A 2 -9.74 -9.52 -6.11
C LEU A 2 -9.86 -10.47 -4.92
N MET A 3 -8.89 -11.37 -4.72
CA MET A 3 -8.82 -12.28 -3.58
C MET A 3 -8.82 -11.56 -2.22
N ASP A 4 -8.13 -10.42 -2.12
CA ASP A 4 -8.05 -9.65 -0.88
C ASP A 4 -9.37 -8.91 -0.58
N LEU A 5 -9.97 -8.31 -1.61
CA LEU A 5 -11.14 -7.47 -1.45
C LEU A 5 -12.46 -8.26 -1.39
N PHE A 6 -12.63 -9.25 -2.26
CA PHE A 6 -13.91 -9.95 -2.46
C PHE A 6 -13.91 -11.41 -1.99
N GLY A 7 -12.76 -11.97 -1.62
CA GLY A 7 -12.63 -13.36 -1.18
C GLY A 7 -12.80 -14.35 -2.34
N ASN A 8 -14.03 -14.68 -2.69
CA ASN A 8 -14.38 -15.64 -3.74
C ASN A 8 -14.89 -14.92 -5.00
N PRO A 9 -14.02 -14.33 -5.85
CA PRO A 9 -14.46 -13.63 -7.05
C PRO A 9 -14.87 -14.58 -8.16
N PRO A 10 -15.61 -14.09 -9.20
CA PRO A 10 -15.72 -14.82 -10.46
C PRO A 10 -14.32 -15.04 -11.06
N PHE A 11 -14.13 -16.20 -11.69
CA PHE A 11 -12.83 -16.61 -12.22
C PHE A 11 -12.95 -17.10 -13.66
N ILE A 12 -12.10 -16.55 -14.50
CA ILE A 12 -11.84 -16.98 -15.88
C ILE A 12 -10.35 -17.03 -16.12
N ASP A 13 -9.92 -17.88 -17.02
CA ASP A 13 -8.56 -17.99 -17.53
C ASP A 13 -8.58 -17.97 -19.08
N GLU A 14 -7.41 -18.12 -19.68
CA GLU A 14 -7.25 -18.11 -21.15
C GLU A 14 -7.95 -19.28 -21.85
N SER A 15 -8.28 -20.35 -21.15
CA SER A 15 -9.04 -21.49 -21.68
C SER A 15 -10.54 -21.22 -21.75
N THR A 16 -11.03 -20.19 -21.09
CA THR A 16 -12.45 -19.86 -21.00
C THR A 16 -12.95 -19.23 -22.29
N PRO A 17 -13.95 -19.81 -22.99
CA PRO A 17 -14.46 -19.28 -24.26
C PRO A 17 -15.09 -17.89 -24.08
N THR A 18 -14.67 -16.93 -24.90
CA THR A 18 -15.15 -15.56 -24.84
C THR A 18 -16.65 -15.46 -25.14
N GLY A 19 -17.40 -14.81 -24.24
CA GLY A 19 -18.80 -14.43 -24.45
C GLY A 19 -19.82 -15.56 -24.41
N LYS A 20 -19.45 -16.78 -24.03
CA LYS A 20 -20.34 -17.96 -24.04
C LYS A 20 -20.53 -18.63 -22.67
N VAL A 21 -19.73 -18.28 -21.69
CA VAL A 21 -19.72 -18.95 -20.39
C VAL A 21 -19.84 -17.91 -19.28
N TYR A 22 -20.80 -18.10 -18.41
CA TYR A 22 -20.88 -17.34 -17.16
C TYR A 22 -19.84 -17.91 -16.17
N PRO A 23 -18.90 -17.06 -15.69
CA PRO A 23 -17.82 -17.53 -14.82
C PRO A 23 -18.36 -18.05 -13.49
N ARG A 24 -17.77 -19.15 -13.01
CA ARG A 24 -18.01 -19.64 -11.64
C ARG A 24 -17.13 -18.88 -10.66
N GLN A 25 -17.54 -18.83 -9.41
CA GLN A 25 -16.66 -18.37 -8.33
C GLN A 25 -15.55 -19.40 -8.09
N ILE A 26 -14.32 -18.87 -7.91
CA ILE A 26 -13.21 -19.64 -7.34
C ILE A 26 -13.14 -19.33 -5.84
N SER A 27 -12.88 -20.35 -5.01
CA SER A 27 -12.67 -20.11 -3.60
C SER A 27 -11.38 -19.31 -3.35
N ARG A 28 -11.36 -18.52 -2.27
CA ARG A 28 -10.19 -17.70 -1.89
C ARG A 28 -8.91 -18.55 -1.78
N LYS A 29 -9.04 -19.77 -1.23
CA LYS A 29 -7.93 -20.71 -1.07
C LYS A 29 -7.45 -21.27 -2.42
N GLU A 30 -8.35 -21.62 -3.31
CA GLU A 30 -7.99 -22.08 -4.66
C GLU A 30 -7.35 -20.98 -5.49
N LEU A 31 -7.88 -19.74 -5.39
CA LEU A 31 -7.30 -18.58 -6.06
C LEU A 31 -5.89 -18.26 -5.52
N PHE A 32 -5.66 -18.44 -4.22
CA PHE A 32 -4.32 -18.36 -3.65
C PHE A 32 -3.37 -19.36 -4.29
N SER A 33 -3.78 -20.63 -4.38
CA SER A 33 -2.96 -21.70 -4.98
C SER A 33 -2.71 -21.45 -6.48
N TYR A 34 -3.72 -20.97 -7.20
CA TYR A 34 -3.59 -20.58 -8.60
C TYR A 34 -2.55 -19.47 -8.78
N VAL A 35 -2.68 -18.36 -8.04
CA VAL A 35 -1.72 -17.24 -8.13
C VAL A 35 -0.30 -17.67 -7.75
N GLU A 36 -0.17 -18.53 -6.73
CA GLU A 36 1.13 -19.08 -6.33
C GLU A 36 1.75 -19.91 -7.45
N SER A 37 0.98 -20.82 -8.07
CA SER A 37 1.47 -21.69 -9.15
C SER A 37 1.88 -20.90 -10.38
N GLU A 38 1.08 -19.93 -10.81
CA GLU A 38 1.37 -19.07 -11.95
C GLU A 38 2.65 -18.27 -11.76
N LEU A 39 2.81 -17.62 -10.59
CA LEU A 39 4.01 -16.83 -10.30
C LEU A 39 5.28 -17.69 -10.29
N LYS A 40 5.19 -18.93 -9.79
CA LYS A 40 6.31 -19.87 -9.80
C LYS A 40 6.61 -20.40 -11.21
N ALA A 41 5.59 -20.63 -12.01
CA ALA A 41 5.75 -21.14 -13.38
C ALA A 41 6.47 -20.12 -14.28
N ILE A 42 6.14 -18.83 -14.16
CA ILE A 42 6.73 -17.79 -15.01
C ILE A 42 8.09 -17.29 -14.50
N GLU A 43 8.53 -17.70 -13.30
CA GLU A 43 9.73 -17.13 -12.66
C GLU A 43 10.97 -17.18 -13.55
N SER A 44 11.20 -18.33 -14.23
CA SER A 44 12.35 -18.52 -15.12
C SER A 44 12.26 -17.75 -16.44
N ASP A 45 11.07 -17.38 -16.85
CA ASP A 45 10.82 -16.69 -18.12
C ASP A 45 10.95 -15.17 -17.98
N LEU A 46 10.87 -14.67 -16.74
CA LEU A 46 11.06 -13.26 -16.43
C LEU A 46 12.53 -12.86 -16.50
N LYS A 47 12.80 -11.64 -16.95
CA LYS A 47 14.14 -11.07 -16.92
C LYS A 47 14.68 -10.98 -15.50
N ALA A 48 15.99 -11.08 -15.37
CA ALA A 48 16.67 -10.93 -14.08
C ALA A 48 16.31 -9.59 -13.39
N PRO A 49 16.49 -9.52 -12.05
CA PRO A 49 16.15 -8.31 -11.29
C PRO A 49 16.77 -7.04 -11.89
N LYS A 50 15.94 -6.02 -12.12
CA LYS A 50 16.28 -4.72 -12.71
C LYS A 50 16.82 -4.77 -14.16
N ALA A 51 16.68 -5.89 -14.85
CA ALA A 51 17.10 -6.02 -16.25
C ALA A 51 15.98 -5.74 -17.26
N ASN A 52 14.75 -5.52 -16.80
CA ASN A 52 13.64 -5.16 -17.68
C ASN A 52 13.54 -3.63 -17.86
N VAL A 53 12.75 -3.23 -18.86
CA VAL A 53 12.39 -1.82 -19.05
C VAL A 53 11.55 -1.35 -17.86
N TYR A 54 11.73 -0.10 -17.46
CA TYR A 54 10.96 0.52 -16.38
C TYR A 54 9.44 0.32 -16.58
N GLY A 55 8.73 0.04 -15.49
CA GLY A 55 7.30 -0.24 -15.51
C GLY A 55 6.91 -1.64 -15.99
N ARG A 56 7.88 -2.51 -16.27
CA ARG A 56 7.64 -3.92 -16.63
C ARG A 56 8.16 -4.86 -15.54
N ALA A 57 7.34 -5.86 -15.23
CA ALA A 57 7.69 -6.88 -14.24
C ALA A 57 8.96 -7.66 -14.62
N ASP A 58 9.74 -8.00 -13.61
CA ASP A 58 10.91 -8.87 -13.66
C ASP A 58 10.83 -9.93 -12.54
N GLN A 59 11.88 -10.74 -12.38
CA GLN A 59 11.92 -11.75 -11.33
C GLN A 59 11.75 -11.16 -9.92
N ALA A 60 12.34 -9.99 -9.64
CA ALA A 60 12.19 -9.34 -8.33
C ALA A 60 10.74 -8.92 -8.07
N THR A 61 10.00 -8.52 -9.09
CA THR A 61 8.58 -8.24 -8.99
C THR A 61 7.76 -9.48 -8.63
N ALA A 62 8.03 -10.62 -9.28
CA ALA A 62 7.37 -11.89 -8.96
C ALA A 62 7.67 -12.33 -7.52
N TRP A 63 8.92 -12.23 -7.08
CA TRP A 63 9.33 -12.53 -5.71
C TRP A 63 8.68 -11.60 -4.69
N ALA A 64 8.58 -10.30 -4.98
CA ALA A 64 7.92 -9.34 -4.12
C ALA A 64 6.42 -9.66 -3.97
N LEU A 65 5.75 -10.02 -5.06
CA LEU A 65 4.35 -10.43 -5.03
C LEU A 65 4.16 -11.75 -4.26
N LEU A 66 5.04 -12.74 -4.43
CA LEU A 66 5.04 -13.97 -3.64
C LEU A 66 5.27 -13.70 -2.16
N SER A 67 6.21 -12.82 -1.80
CA SER A 67 6.43 -12.41 -0.41
C SER A 67 5.16 -11.80 0.21
N ARG A 68 4.49 -10.87 -0.50
CA ARG A 68 3.21 -10.26 -0.07
C ARG A 68 2.09 -11.29 0.03
N LEU A 69 2.00 -12.21 -0.93
CA LEU A 69 1.03 -13.29 -0.95
C LEU A 69 1.17 -14.20 0.28
N TYR A 70 2.39 -14.67 0.56
CA TYR A 70 2.69 -15.54 1.69
C TYR A 70 2.54 -14.83 3.05
N LEU A 71 2.88 -13.55 3.13
CA LEU A 71 2.68 -12.78 4.36
C LEU A 71 1.21 -12.75 4.79
N ASN A 72 0.29 -12.80 3.82
CA ASN A 72 -1.16 -12.77 4.03
C ASN A 72 -1.83 -14.16 3.91
N ALA A 73 -1.06 -15.24 3.76
CA ALA A 73 -1.57 -16.58 3.50
C ALA A 73 -2.54 -17.07 4.59
N GLU A 74 -2.27 -16.78 5.87
CA GLU A 74 -3.14 -17.15 6.98
C GLU A 74 -4.56 -16.57 6.83
N VAL A 75 -4.66 -15.30 6.38
CA VAL A 75 -5.94 -14.63 6.10
C VAL A 75 -6.66 -15.27 4.92
N TYR A 76 -5.93 -15.71 3.91
CA TYR A 76 -6.52 -16.21 2.66
C TYR A 76 -6.87 -17.70 2.71
N THR A 77 -6.10 -18.49 3.46
CA THR A 77 -6.16 -19.96 3.44
C THR A 77 -6.40 -20.60 4.80
N GLY A 78 -6.26 -19.84 5.89
CA GLY A 78 -6.24 -20.37 7.25
C GLY A 78 -4.89 -21.00 7.67
N THR A 79 -3.87 -20.96 6.79
CA THR A 79 -2.54 -21.53 7.04
C THR A 79 -1.48 -20.46 6.91
N GLU A 80 -0.64 -20.30 7.92
CA GLU A 80 0.45 -19.33 7.90
C GLU A 80 1.60 -19.76 6.97
N ARG A 81 2.20 -18.79 6.30
CA ARG A 81 3.34 -18.98 5.38
C ARG A 81 4.41 -17.87 5.56
N TYR A 82 4.63 -17.42 6.80
CA TYR A 82 5.56 -16.31 7.10
C TYR A 82 7.01 -16.65 6.75
N ALA A 83 7.42 -17.92 6.88
CA ALA A 83 8.77 -18.36 6.48
C ALA A 83 8.98 -18.22 4.96
N ASP A 84 7.97 -18.57 4.17
CA ASP A 84 8.02 -18.38 2.72
C ASP A 84 8.04 -16.89 2.35
N ALA A 85 7.26 -16.05 3.06
CA ALA A 85 7.28 -14.61 2.87
C ALA A 85 8.69 -14.02 3.07
N ALA A 86 9.38 -14.46 4.14
CA ALA A 86 10.77 -14.07 4.39
C ALA A 86 11.74 -14.58 3.32
N THR A 87 11.57 -15.81 2.88
CA THR A 87 12.42 -16.42 1.83
C THR A 87 12.35 -15.62 0.53
N TYR A 88 11.14 -15.26 0.08
CA TYR A 88 10.97 -14.48 -1.15
C TYR A 88 11.36 -13.01 -0.98
N ALA A 89 11.19 -12.43 0.21
CA ALA A 89 11.75 -11.12 0.52
C ALA A 89 13.29 -11.11 0.43
N GLU A 90 13.92 -12.13 1.01
CA GLU A 90 15.39 -12.27 0.97
C GLU A 90 15.93 -12.43 -0.46
N ARG A 91 15.22 -13.13 -1.36
CA ARG A 91 15.64 -13.24 -2.78
C ARG A 91 15.78 -11.86 -3.43
N VAL A 92 14.81 -10.96 -3.20
CA VAL A 92 14.87 -9.59 -3.72
C VAL A 92 16.05 -8.84 -3.10
N ILE A 93 16.18 -8.88 -1.78
CA ILE A 93 17.22 -8.17 -1.01
C ILE A 93 18.60 -8.65 -1.43
N ALA A 94 18.81 -9.97 -1.45
CA ALA A 94 20.09 -10.61 -1.80
C ALA A 94 20.49 -10.42 -3.28
N SER A 95 19.55 -10.05 -4.16
CA SER A 95 19.89 -9.70 -5.54
C SER A 95 20.87 -8.53 -5.63
N GLY A 96 20.89 -7.65 -4.61
CA GLY A 96 21.74 -6.46 -4.54
C GLY A 96 21.43 -5.41 -5.62
N LYS A 97 20.29 -5.56 -6.33
CA LYS A 97 19.93 -4.68 -7.45
C LYS A 97 19.11 -3.46 -7.02
N TYR A 98 18.60 -3.48 -5.81
CA TYR A 98 17.78 -2.42 -5.25
C TYR A 98 18.36 -1.93 -3.94
N SER A 99 18.16 -0.65 -3.64
CA SER A 99 18.55 -0.03 -2.36
C SER A 99 17.49 0.98 -1.93
N LEU A 100 17.38 1.26 -0.64
CA LEU A 100 16.50 2.32 -0.18
C LEU A 100 16.91 3.66 -0.77
N HIS A 101 15.96 4.42 -1.27
CA HIS A 101 16.22 5.79 -1.69
C HIS A 101 16.58 6.64 -0.47
N THR A 102 17.69 7.36 -0.52
CA THR A 102 18.19 8.17 0.61
C THR A 102 17.24 9.28 1.03
N ASN A 103 16.47 9.80 0.07
CA ASN A 103 15.42 10.78 0.30
C ASN A 103 14.05 10.16 0.06
N TYR A 104 13.29 9.92 1.14
CA TYR A 104 11.96 9.32 1.10
C TYR A 104 10.97 10.08 0.20
N ASP A 105 11.02 11.40 0.23
CA ASP A 105 10.12 12.28 -0.52
C ASP A 105 10.20 12.02 -2.04
N ARG A 106 11.39 11.75 -2.57
CA ARG A 106 11.60 11.49 -3.99
C ARG A 106 10.91 10.24 -4.55
N LEU A 107 10.47 9.36 -3.70
CA LEU A 107 9.67 8.19 -4.11
C LEU A 107 8.28 8.57 -4.66
N PHE A 108 7.82 9.80 -4.41
CA PHE A 108 6.44 10.24 -4.60
C PHE A 108 6.30 11.55 -5.38
N LEU A 109 7.33 11.91 -6.15
CA LEU A 109 7.36 13.12 -6.97
C LEU A 109 7.11 12.81 -8.45
N ALA A 110 6.89 13.84 -9.27
CA ALA A 110 6.58 13.73 -10.68
C ALA A 110 7.69 13.08 -11.54
N ASP A 111 8.93 13.11 -11.05
CA ASP A 111 10.10 12.50 -11.67
C ASP A 111 10.60 11.25 -10.93
N ASN A 112 9.73 10.58 -10.17
CA ASN A 112 10.08 9.40 -9.37
C ASN A 112 10.42 8.15 -10.20
N ASN A 113 10.17 8.19 -11.50
CA ASN A 113 10.62 7.20 -12.48
C ASN A 113 12.12 7.31 -12.81
N LEU A 114 12.74 8.46 -12.52
CA LEU A 114 14.13 8.72 -12.89
C LEU A 114 15.09 8.33 -11.76
N ASN A 115 16.09 7.49 -12.10
CA ASN A 115 17.17 7.10 -11.18
C ASN A 115 16.67 6.57 -9.82
N ASN A 116 15.51 5.90 -9.80
CA ASN A 116 14.95 5.35 -8.58
C ASN A 116 15.57 3.99 -8.25
N PRO A 117 16.31 3.88 -7.12
CA PRO A 117 16.94 2.64 -6.73
C PRO A 117 16.00 1.69 -5.97
N GLU A 118 14.84 2.17 -5.48
CA GLU A 118 14.02 1.45 -4.52
C GLU A 118 12.79 0.78 -5.15
N VAL A 119 12.19 1.39 -6.17
CA VAL A 119 10.95 0.88 -6.80
C VAL A 119 11.26 -0.33 -7.68
N LEU A 120 10.53 -1.44 -7.45
CA LEU A 120 10.60 -2.66 -8.22
C LEU A 120 9.61 -2.63 -9.40
N LEU A 121 8.39 -2.19 -9.12
CA LEU A 121 7.33 -2.03 -10.12
C LEU A 121 6.46 -0.85 -9.75
N SER A 122 6.10 -0.05 -10.75
CA SER A 122 5.16 1.08 -10.62
C SER A 122 3.97 0.93 -11.57
N VAL A 123 2.87 1.60 -11.22
CA VAL A 123 1.83 1.96 -12.17
C VAL A 123 2.22 3.32 -12.73
N ASN A 124 2.51 3.37 -14.03
CA ASN A 124 3.10 4.56 -14.64
C ASN A 124 2.05 5.58 -15.04
N TYR A 125 2.38 6.85 -14.82
CA TYR A 125 1.56 8.00 -15.17
C TYR A 125 2.35 8.97 -16.05
N ASP A 126 1.65 9.61 -16.98
CA ASP A 126 2.18 10.65 -17.86
C ASP A 126 1.06 11.66 -18.11
N GLY A 127 1.21 12.85 -17.55
CA GLY A 127 0.18 13.89 -17.58
C GLY A 127 -0.17 14.39 -18.98
N GLN A 128 0.62 14.02 -20.00
CA GLN A 128 0.36 14.37 -21.40
C GLN A 128 -0.26 13.22 -22.20
N ARG A 129 0.15 11.96 -21.92
CA ARG A 129 -0.15 10.80 -22.76
C ARG A 129 -1.16 9.84 -22.15
N SER A 130 -1.17 9.67 -20.81
CA SER A 130 -2.05 8.75 -20.12
C SER A 130 -3.04 9.48 -19.20
N GLN A 131 -3.72 10.47 -19.76
CA GLN A 131 -4.66 11.33 -19.02
C GLN A 131 -5.89 10.56 -18.55
N ASN A 132 -6.17 10.63 -17.25
CA ASN A 132 -7.40 10.14 -16.64
C ASN A 132 -7.65 10.89 -15.32
N TRP A 133 -8.90 10.87 -14.85
CA TRP A 133 -9.30 11.54 -13.61
C TRP A 133 -9.20 10.66 -12.37
N GLY A 134 -8.77 9.40 -12.52
CA GLY A 134 -8.56 8.45 -11.44
C GLY A 134 -7.10 8.35 -10.98
N GLY A 135 -6.80 7.32 -10.20
CA GLY A 135 -5.44 6.96 -9.79
C GLY A 135 -4.68 8.11 -9.14
N MET A 136 -3.47 8.39 -9.64
CA MET A 136 -2.61 9.43 -9.08
C MET A 136 -3.15 10.84 -9.29
N THR A 137 -3.80 11.11 -10.42
CA THR A 137 -4.49 12.37 -10.67
C THR A 137 -5.53 12.64 -9.58
N PHE A 138 -6.40 11.65 -9.29
CA PHE A 138 -7.37 11.76 -8.19
C PHE A 138 -6.66 11.94 -6.84
N LEU A 139 -5.69 11.10 -6.53
CA LEU A 139 -5.05 11.09 -5.21
C LEU A 139 -4.38 12.44 -4.90
N ILE A 140 -3.67 13.04 -5.86
CA ILE A 140 -3.00 14.33 -5.68
C ILE A 140 -4.00 15.48 -5.64
N ASN A 141 -4.94 15.55 -6.61
CA ASN A 141 -5.91 16.65 -6.67
C ASN A 141 -6.88 16.64 -5.49
N SER A 142 -7.32 15.46 -5.03
CA SER A 142 -8.25 15.38 -3.89
C SER A 142 -7.59 15.65 -2.53
N SER A 143 -6.26 15.55 -2.44
CA SER A 143 -5.52 15.86 -1.21
C SER A 143 -5.15 17.34 -1.05
N THR A 144 -5.44 18.15 -2.05
CA THR A 144 -5.18 19.60 -2.03
C THR A 144 -6.38 20.38 -2.55
N GLY A 145 -6.37 21.66 -2.30
CA GLY A 145 -7.42 22.65 -2.65
C GLY A 145 -7.21 23.89 -1.81
N GLY A 146 -8.13 24.84 -1.89
CA GLY A 146 -7.96 26.17 -1.28
C GLY A 146 -7.39 26.15 0.14
N ASP A 147 -8.06 25.46 1.06
CA ASP A 147 -7.66 25.44 2.48
C ASP A 147 -6.42 24.57 2.73
N ALA A 148 -6.30 23.41 2.06
CA ALA A 148 -5.14 22.55 2.19
C ALA A 148 -3.86 23.24 1.70
N LYS A 149 -3.91 23.91 0.56
CA LYS A 149 -2.79 24.70 0.02
C LYS A 149 -2.39 25.83 0.99
N LYS A 150 -3.37 26.55 1.52
CA LYS A 150 -3.17 27.62 2.50
C LYS A 150 -2.57 27.09 3.81
N ALA A 151 -3.05 25.95 4.32
CA ALA A 151 -2.61 25.39 5.58
C ALA A 151 -1.22 24.75 5.48
N THR A 152 -0.89 24.09 4.39
CA THR A 152 0.39 23.36 4.23
C THR A 152 1.49 24.26 3.68
N GLY A 153 1.17 25.21 2.81
CA GLY A 153 2.14 25.99 2.04
C GLY A 153 2.90 25.14 1.00
N VAL A 154 2.52 23.88 0.80
CA VAL A 154 3.23 22.93 -0.06
C VAL A 154 2.72 23.08 -1.49
N ASN A 155 3.66 23.18 -2.45
CA ASN A 155 3.33 23.06 -3.87
C ASN A 155 3.01 21.61 -4.21
N MET A 156 1.78 21.35 -4.65
CA MET A 156 1.32 20.03 -5.07
C MET A 156 1.47 19.79 -6.57
N GLY A 157 1.86 20.83 -7.34
CA GLY A 157 2.06 20.74 -8.79
C GLY A 157 0.76 20.62 -9.59
N VAL A 158 -0.37 21.06 -9.03
CA VAL A 158 -1.69 21.05 -9.67
C VAL A 158 -2.31 22.43 -9.71
N ASN A 159 -3.21 22.68 -10.68
CA ASN A 159 -3.81 24.00 -10.92
C ASN A 159 -4.67 24.51 -9.74
N GLY A 160 -5.51 23.67 -9.14
CA GLY A 160 -6.41 24.08 -8.08
C GLY A 160 -6.58 23.07 -6.96
N GLY A 161 -6.70 21.81 -7.34
CA GLY A 161 -7.07 20.72 -6.44
C GLY A 161 -8.58 20.70 -6.14
N TRP A 162 -9.06 19.54 -5.64
CA TRP A 162 -10.49 19.27 -5.45
C TRP A 162 -10.92 19.25 -3.99
N ASN A 163 -9.97 19.19 -3.06
CA ASN A 163 -10.22 18.91 -1.65
C ASN A 163 -10.87 17.53 -1.39
N GLY A 164 -11.07 17.19 -0.13
CA GLY A 164 -11.83 16.04 0.32
C GLY A 164 -10.98 14.96 0.96
N ASN A 165 -9.92 14.48 0.30
CA ASN A 165 -9.04 13.46 0.87
C ASN A 165 -8.11 14.06 1.93
N ARG A 166 -8.30 13.59 3.15
CA ARG A 166 -7.44 13.91 4.29
C ARG A 166 -7.39 12.72 5.25
N ALA A 167 -6.42 12.69 6.11
CA ALA A 167 -6.31 11.66 7.13
C ALA A 167 -6.95 12.14 8.44
N THR A 168 -7.33 11.18 9.28
CA THR A 168 -7.73 11.42 10.66
C THR A 168 -6.50 11.56 11.56
N ALA A 169 -6.69 12.01 12.80
CA ALA A 169 -5.66 12.02 13.83
C ALA A 169 -5.00 10.64 14.05
N GLY A 170 -5.63 9.54 13.61
CA GLY A 170 -5.04 8.21 13.64
C GLY A 170 -3.71 8.10 12.88
N LEU A 171 -3.56 8.80 11.74
CA LEU A 171 -2.28 8.87 11.03
C LEU A 171 -1.26 9.71 11.80
N LEU A 172 -1.68 10.87 12.32
CA LEU A 172 -0.83 11.74 13.12
C LEU A 172 -0.24 10.99 14.34
N ASN A 173 -1.07 10.21 15.02
CA ASN A 173 -0.70 9.43 16.20
C ASN A 173 0.35 8.35 15.90
N LEU A 174 0.42 7.82 14.67
CA LEU A 174 1.48 6.86 14.28
C LEU A 174 2.88 7.48 14.37
N PHE A 175 3.02 8.77 14.11
CA PHE A 175 4.30 9.48 14.22
C PHE A 175 4.61 9.94 15.65
N GLY A 176 3.62 9.96 16.56
CA GLY A 176 3.79 10.44 17.93
C GLY A 176 4.39 11.84 17.98
N GLY A 177 5.40 12.05 18.81
CA GLY A 177 6.16 13.31 18.90
C GLY A 177 7.20 13.53 17.80
N ASN A 178 7.34 12.63 16.83
CA ASN A 178 8.47 12.61 15.88
C ASN A 178 8.19 13.28 14.53
N LEU A 179 7.17 14.11 14.42
CA LEU A 179 6.81 14.79 13.15
C LEU A 179 7.96 15.60 12.53
N ALA A 180 8.79 16.21 13.35
CA ALA A 180 9.91 17.03 12.87
C ALA A 180 11.16 16.19 12.51
N THR A 181 11.27 14.98 13.05
CA THR A 181 12.48 14.14 12.92
C THR A 181 12.28 12.96 11.97
N ASP A 182 11.07 12.43 11.85
CA ASP A 182 10.75 11.37 10.90
C ASP A 182 10.43 11.97 9.53
N LYS A 183 11.35 11.84 8.59
CA LYS A 183 11.25 12.39 7.22
C LYS A 183 10.08 11.82 6.40
N ARG A 184 9.42 10.78 6.89
CA ARG A 184 8.21 10.21 6.28
C ARG A 184 6.94 10.99 6.66
N ALA A 185 7.00 11.86 7.67
CA ALA A 185 5.86 12.65 8.11
C ALA A 185 5.49 13.77 7.11
N LEU A 186 5.16 13.40 5.86
CA LEU A 186 4.71 14.32 4.81
C LEU A 186 3.25 14.69 5.01
N ILE A 187 2.94 15.20 6.21
CA ILE A 187 1.60 15.50 6.69
C ILE A 187 1.56 16.83 7.44
N LYS A 188 0.40 17.47 7.47
CA LYS A 188 0.15 18.69 8.26
C LYS A 188 -1.21 18.61 8.94
N ALA A 189 -1.22 18.59 10.25
CA ALA A 189 -2.46 18.65 11.02
C ALA A 189 -3.02 20.08 11.06
N VAL A 190 -4.34 20.20 11.00
CA VAL A 190 -5.07 21.41 11.37
C VAL A 190 -5.45 21.30 12.84
N GLY A 191 -4.92 22.17 13.68
CA GLY A 191 -5.09 22.04 15.13
C GLY A 191 -4.60 20.70 15.65
N SER A 192 -5.47 19.97 16.33
CA SER A 192 -5.21 18.60 16.81
C SER A 192 -5.30 17.50 15.74
N GLY A 193 -5.68 17.86 14.50
CA GLY A 193 -5.98 16.89 13.45
C GLY A 193 -7.35 16.21 13.61
N GLU A 194 -8.21 16.75 14.46
CA GLU A 194 -9.58 16.26 14.63
C GLU A 194 -10.44 16.60 13.41
N ILE A 195 -11.28 15.67 13.00
CA ILE A 195 -12.37 15.88 12.05
C ILE A 195 -13.67 15.87 12.85
N LYS A 196 -14.31 17.03 13.00
CA LYS A 196 -15.60 17.17 13.69
C LYS A 196 -16.76 16.84 12.77
N SER A 197 -16.63 17.22 11.50
CA SER A 197 -17.59 16.92 10.46
C SER A 197 -16.88 16.43 9.19
N VAL A 198 -17.35 15.33 8.60
CA VAL A 198 -16.77 14.79 7.35
C VAL A 198 -16.95 15.71 6.16
N THR A 199 -17.91 16.66 6.23
CA THR A 199 -18.15 17.66 5.18
C THR A 199 -17.28 18.91 5.30
N GLU A 200 -16.58 19.07 6.44
CA GLU A 200 -15.66 20.21 6.67
C GLU A 200 -14.25 19.88 6.21
N PHE A 201 -13.89 20.31 5.00
CA PHE A 201 -12.61 19.95 4.36
C PHE A 201 -11.39 20.69 4.94
N ASN A 202 -11.60 21.69 5.79
CA ASN A 202 -10.56 22.41 6.51
C ASN A 202 -10.19 21.80 7.86
N GLU A 203 -10.68 20.58 8.17
CA GLU A 203 -10.39 19.82 9.38
C GLU A 203 -9.54 18.59 9.08
N GLY A 204 -8.89 18.01 10.10
CA GLY A 204 -8.14 16.74 9.99
C GLY A 204 -6.65 16.94 9.70
N VAL A 205 -6.07 15.99 8.97
CA VAL A 205 -4.64 15.94 8.65
C VAL A 205 -4.46 15.92 7.14
N TYR A 206 -3.90 16.99 6.61
CA TYR A 206 -3.53 17.06 5.21
C TYR A 206 -2.31 16.18 4.93
N VAL A 207 -2.35 15.48 3.79
CA VAL A 207 -1.29 14.59 3.34
C VAL A 207 -0.73 15.12 2.03
N TYR A 208 0.58 15.41 2.00
CA TYR A 208 1.29 15.87 0.82
C TYR A 208 2.41 14.91 0.40
N LYS A 209 2.18 13.62 0.63
CA LYS A 209 3.13 12.57 0.28
C LYS A 209 3.35 12.48 -1.22
N PHE A 210 2.27 12.36 -1.99
CA PHE A 210 2.32 12.35 -3.45
C PHE A 210 2.14 13.76 -3.99
N ARG A 211 3.03 14.19 -4.89
CA ARG A 211 3.00 15.52 -5.47
C ARG A 211 3.38 15.48 -6.95
N ASN A 212 2.70 16.26 -7.75
CA ASN A 212 3.01 16.44 -9.18
C ASN A 212 4.08 17.53 -9.39
N VAL A 213 5.14 17.48 -8.57
CA VAL A 213 6.33 18.34 -8.69
C VAL A 213 7.57 17.48 -8.85
N THR A 214 8.55 17.95 -9.60
CA THR A 214 9.83 17.26 -9.76
C THR A 214 10.73 17.45 -8.54
N SER A 215 11.77 16.66 -8.44
CA SER A 215 12.80 16.78 -7.41
C SER A 215 13.59 18.10 -7.47
N ALA A 216 13.52 18.79 -8.58
CA ALA A 216 14.07 20.14 -8.78
C ALA A 216 13.07 21.25 -8.38
N GLY A 217 11.85 20.91 -7.96
CA GLY A 217 10.82 21.86 -7.56
C GLY A 217 9.95 22.42 -8.68
N ALA A 218 10.16 21.99 -9.94
CA ALA A 218 9.28 22.35 -11.05
C ALA A 218 7.97 21.57 -10.99
N ASN A 219 6.88 22.12 -11.49
CA ASN A 219 5.63 21.40 -11.65
C ASN A 219 5.79 20.29 -12.70
N GLY A 220 4.96 19.26 -12.60
CA GLY A 220 4.82 18.24 -13.63
C GLY A 220 4.36 18.82 -14.97
N SER A 221 4.32 17.98 -15.99
CA SER A 221 4.04 18.38 -17.38
C SER A 221 2.63 18.90 -17.61
N ASN A 222 1.70 18.60 -16.70
CA ASN A 222 0.30 19.00 -16.76
C ASN A 222 -0.22 19.32 -15.35
N GLY A 223 -0.92 20.45 -15.20
CA GLY A 223 -1.45 20.88 -13.91
C GLY A 223 -2.77 20.17 -13.50
N ASP A 224 -3.42 19.46 -14.41
CA ASP A 224 -4.65 18.72 -14.13
C ASP A 224 -4.38 17.22 -13.98
N HIS A 225 -3.46 16.66 -14.75
CA HIS A 225 -3.11 15.24 -14.76
C HIS A 225 -1.68 15.00 -14.25
N ALA A 226 -1.51 14.00 -13.41
CA ALA A 226 -0.24 13.72 -12.74
C ALA A 226 0.76 12.97 -13.63
N ASP A 227 2.06 13.31 -13.47
CA ASP A 227 3.19 12.53 -13.98
C ASP A 227 3.70 11.52 -12.93
N THR A 228 3.31 11.68 -11.67
CA THR A 228 3.82 10.90 -10.56
C THR A 228 3.40 9.45 -10.66
N ASP A 229 4.35 8.52 -10.76
CA ASP A 229 4.08 7.09 -10.77
C ASP A 229 3.69 6.58 -9.38
N PHE A 230 2.81 5.56 -9.34
CA PHE A 230 2.45 4.89 -8.10
C PHE A 230 3.39 3.69 -7.88
N PRO A 231 4.23 3.69 -6.82
CA PRO A 231 5.10 2.57 -6.49
C PRO A 231 4.28 1.39 -5.96
N LEU A 232 4.04 0.38 -6.81
CA LEU A 232 3.26 -0.80 -6.47
C LEU A 232 4.04 -1.77 -5.58
N PHE A 233 5.34 -1.94 -5.87
CA PHE A 233 6.30 -2.68 -5.07
C PHE A 233 7.59 -1.89 -4.92
N ARG A 234 8.11 -1.80 -3.69
CA ARG A 234 9.38 -1.17 -3.38
C ARG A 234 10.13 -1.91 -2.27
N LEU A 235 11.45 -1.78 -2.25
CA LEU A 235 12.34 -2.57 -1.40
C LEU A 235 12.00 -2.49 0.10
N ALA A 236 11.55 -1.34 0.59
CA ALA A 236 11.17 -1.19 1.99
C ALA A 236 10.08 -2.18 2.43
N GLU A 237 9.18 -2.59 1.51
CA GLU A 237 8.19 -3.61 1.81
C GLU A 237 8.85 -4.97 2.12
N LEU A 238 9.84 -5.35 1.34
CA LEU A 238 10.53 -6.64 1.53
C LEU A 238 11.31 -6.65 2.86
N TYR A 239 11.93 -5.54 3.22
CA TYR A 239 12.56 -5.39 4.53
C TYR A 239 11.55 -5.55 5.67
N LEU A 240 10.39 -4.91 5.58
CA LEU A 240 9.37 -5.00 6.62
C LEU A 240 8.60 -6.33 6.61
N ASN A 241 8.44 -6.98 5.45
CA ASN A 241 7.89 -8.35 5.38
C ASN A 241 8.81 -9.34 6.10
N PHE A 242 10.11 -9.26 5.86
CA PHE A 242 11.10 -10.10 6.56
C PHE A 242 11.11 -9.82 8.07
N ALA A 243 11.11 -8.55 8.47
CA ALA A 243 11.09 -8.15 9.88
C ALA A 243 9.81 -8.65 10.59
N GLU A 244 8.64 -8.58 9.93
CA GLU A 244 7.40 -9.14 10.48
C GLU A 244 7.50 -10.65 10.66
N ALA A 245 8.00 -11.38 9.66
CA ALA A 245 8.21 -12.82 9.77
C ALA A 245 9.18 -13.19 10.90
N ALA A 246 10.24 -12.39 11.11
CA ALA A 246 11.19 -12.59 12.20
C ALA A 246 10.55 -12.38 13.58
N VAL A 247 9.73 -11.33 13.76
CA VAL A 247 8.97 -11.10 15.01
C VAL A 247 7.97 -12.23 15.28
N ARG A 248 7.41 -12.83 14.23
CA ARG A 248 6.53 -14.01 14.34
C ARG A 248 7.29 -15.32 14.59
N GLY A 249 8.63 -15.29 14.73
CA GLY A 249 9.47 -16.47 14.97
C GLY A 249 9.65 -17.37 13.74
N LYS A 250 9.49 -16.83 12.54
CA LYS A 250 9.52 -17.59 11.25
C LYS A 250 10.68 -17.17 10.34
N ALA A 251 11.58 -16.29 10.80
CA ALA A 251 12.78 -15.86 10.09
C ALA A 251 13.89 -15.47 11.07
N ASP A 252 15.09 -15.23 10.56
CA ASP A 252 16.25 -14.83 11.34
C ASP A 252 16.02 -13.49 12.06
N VAL A 253 16.17 -13.50 13.39
CA VAL A 253 15.88 -12.34 14.26
C VAL A 253 16.90 -11.21 14.03
N ALA A 254 18.18 -11.54 13.85
CA ALA A 254 19.25 -10.54 13.68
C ALA A 254 19.12 -9.84 12.30
N LYS A 255 18.82 -10.59 11.25
CA LYS A 255 18.52 -10.04 9.94
C LYS A 255 17.23 -9.20 9.97
N GLY A 256 16.17 -9.69 10.62
CA GLY A 256 14.92 -8.95 10.77
C GLY A 256 15.11 -7.59 11.44
N LEU A 257 15.92 -7.54 12.52
CA LEU A 257 16.30 -6.29 13.18
C LEU A 257 17.12 -5.38 12.24
N THR A 258 18.08 -5.94 11.52
CA THR A 258 18.90 -5.18 10.57
C THR A 258 18.03 -4.53 9.50
N TYR A 259 17.11 -5.28 8.87
CA TYR A 259 16.24 -4.77 7.82
C TYR A 259 15.26 -3.72 8.32
N LEU A 260 14.67 -3.94 9.48
CA LEU A 260 13.84 -2.93 10.15
C LEU A 260 14.62 -1.63 10.38
N ASN A 261 15.83 -1.74 10.90
CA ASN A 261 16.68 -0.59 11.22
C ASN A 261 17.20 0.14 9.97
N LEU A 262 17.36 -0.51 8.83
CA LEU A 262 17.66 0.16 7.55
C LEU A 262 16.52 1.12 7.15
N VAL A 263 15.27 0.68 7.26
CA VAL A 263 14.10 1.54 6.98
C VAL A 263 14.05 2.72 7.95
N ARG A 264 14.30 2.47 9.23
CA ARG A 264 14.30 3.51 10.28
C ARG A 264 15.46 4.48 10.13
N ALA A 265 16.64 4.02 9.86
CA ALA A 265 17.81 4.88 9.62
C ALA A 265 17.59 5.83 8.43
N ARG A 266 16.95 5.36 7.35
CA ARG A 266 16.51 6.22 6.25
C ARG A 266 15.48 7.25 6.70
N ALA A 267 14.49 6.84 7.50
CA ALA A 267 13.42 7.72 7.98
C ALA A 267 13.95 8.85 8.88
N TYR A 268 14.87 8.55 9.78
CA TYR A 268 15.44 9.55 10.70
C TYR A 268 16.73 10.20 10.18
N GLY A 269 17.27 9.72 9.07
CA GLY A 269 18.55 10.19 8.52
C GLY A 269 19.79 9.78 9.31
N SER A 270 19.62 8.94 10.32
CA SER A 270 20.66 8.41 11.19
C SER A 270 20.15 7.18 11.96
N ALA A 271 21.04 6.53 12.73
CA ALA A 271 20.64 5.40 13.57
C ALA A 271 19.88 5.78 14.87
N VAL A 272 19.58 7.07 15.10
CA VAL A 272 18.95 7.56 16.35
C VAL A 272 17.57 6.93 16.59
N GLY A 273 16.87 6.56 15.52
CA GLY A 273 15.57 5.90 15.59
C GLY A 273 15.63 4.38 15.63
N ASN A 274 16.80 3.77 15.62
CA ASN A 274 16.95 2.32 15.53
C ASN A 274 16.55 1.61 16.81
N TYR A 275 16.00 0.41 16.68
CA TYR A 275 15.77 -0.49 17.79
C TYR A 275 17.04 -1.28 18.15
N ALA A 276 17.26 -1.52 19.44
CA ALA A 276 18.33 -2.38 19.93
C ALA A 276 18.01 -3.88 19.80
N SER A 277 16.72 -4.22 19.75
CA SER A 277 16.21 -5.58 19.53
C SER A 277 14.91 -5.51 18.73
N LEU A 278 14.45 -6.63 18.15
CA LEU A 278 13.17 -6.66 17.45
C LEU A 278 12.03 -6.22 18.41
N PRO A 279 11.23 -5.23 18.01
CA PRO A 279 10.14 -4.74 18.82
C PRO A 279 8.94 -5.71 18.80
N ALA A 280 7.93 -5.42 19.62
CA ALA A 280 6.66 -6.15 19.57
C ALA A 280 5.98 -6.05 18.20
N LEU A 281 5.14 -7.01 17.86
CA LEU A 281 4.42 -7.09 16.58
C LEU A 281 3.56 -5.83 16.31
N THR A 282 3.02 -5.21 17.35
CA THR A 282 2.28 -3.94 17.26
C THR A 282 3.12 -2.79 16.72
N GLU A 283 4.42 -2.77 17.06
CA GLU A 283 5.35 -1.75 16.54
C GLU A 283 5.69 -2.00 15.06
N ILE A 284 5.74 -3.26 14.62
CA ILE A 284 5.86 -3.58 13.18
C ILE A 284 4.64 -3.02 12.42
N LEU A 285 3.42 -3.19 12.95
CA LEU A 285 2.21 -2.62 12.36
C LEU A 285 2.26 -1.08 12.30
N ALA A 286 2.78 -0.45 13.35
CA ALA A 286 2.95 1.00 13.40
C ALA A 286 4.03 1.47 12.40
N GLU A 287 5.15 0.77 12.30
CA GLU A 287 6.22 1.06 11.35
C GLU A 287 5.74 0.94 9.90
N ARG A 288 5.00 -0.13 9.57
CA ARG A 288 4.35 -0.28 8.27
C ARG A 288 3.36 0.86 7.99
N GLY A 289 2.63 1.30 9.00
CA GLY A 289 1.72 2.45 8.90
C GLY A 289 2.44 3.76 8.58
N ARG A 290 3.58 4.03 9.25
CA ARG A 290 4.44 5.21 8.96
C ARG A 290 5.07 5.14 7.57
N GLU A 291 5.48 3.96 7.15
CA GLU A 291 6.16 3.76 5.88
C GLU A 291 5.21 3.80 4.68
N PHE A 292 4.05 3.12 4.76
CA PHE A 292 3.18 2.84 3.62
C PHE A 292 1.82 3.56 3.65
N TYR A 293 1.64 4.60 4.49
CA TYR A 293 0.38 5.34 4.41
C TYR A 293 0.17 5.88 3.00
N TRP A 294 -1.08 5.82 2.53
CA TRP A 294 -1.51 6.18 1.18
C TRP A 294 -0.91 5.34 0.03
N GLU A 295 -0.30 4.19 0.34
CA GLU A 295 0.16 3.21 -0.66
C GLU A 295 -0.74 1.96 -0.76
N GLY A 296 -1.95 2.02 -0.23
CA GLY A 296 -2.95 0.95 -0.37
C GLY A 296 -2.74 -0.29 0.52
N GLN A 297 -1.76 -0.29 1.44
CA GLN A 297 -1.42 -1.48 2.23
C GLN A 297 -2.13 -1.58 3.58
N ARG A 298 -2.57 -0.45 4.17
CA ARG A 298 -3.02 -0.39 5.57
C ARG A 298 -4.20 -1.31 5.90
N ARG A 299 -5.19 -1.41 5.01
CA ARG A 299 -6.34 -2.31 5.20
C ARG A 299 -5.90 -3.76 5.33
N THR A 300 -5.10 -4.25 4.40
CA THR A 300 -4.58 -5.63 4.37
C THR A 300 -3.72 -5.92 5.61
N ASP A 301 -2.87 -4.98 6.01
CA ASP A 301 -2.09 -5.08 7.25
C ASP A 301 -3.00 -5.19 8.48
N LEU A 302 -3.98 -4.30 8.63
CA LEU A 302 -4.91 -4.32 9.77
C LEU A 302 -5.74 -5.61 9.82
N ILE A 303 -6.13 -6.19 8.68
CA ILE A 303 -6.82 -7.48 8.63
C ILE A 303 -5.88 -8.60 9.12
N ARG A 304 -4.65 -8.66 8.61
CA ARG A 304 -3.64 -9.67 9.01
C ARG A 304 -3.31 -9.62 10.50
N PHE A 305 -3.31 -8.43 11.08
CA PHE A 305 -3.07 -8.22 12.52
C PHE A 305 -4.34 -8.36 13.37
N GLY A 306 -5.50 -8.68 12.79
CA GLY A 306 -6.77 -8.80 13.50
C GLY A 306 -7.32 -7.46 14.03
N LYS A 307 -6.86 -6.32 13.48
CA LYS A 307 -7.18 -4.97 13.97
C LYS A 307 -8.21 -4.22 13.13
N PHE A 308 -8.52 -4.68 11.92
CA PHE A 308 -9.39 -3.93 11.01
C PHE A 308 -10.81 -3.76 11.55
N THR A 309 -11.41 -4.83 12.07
CA THR A 309 -12.80 -4.82 12.59
C THR A 309 -12.89 -4.81 14.11
N SER A 310 -11.79 -5.09 14.82
CA SER A 310 -11.76 -5.21 16.28
C SER A 310 -12.02 -3.89 17.02
N GLY A 311 -12.41 -3.99 18.28
CA GLY A 311 -12.60 -2.84 19.20
C GLY A 311 -11.35 -2.43 19.97
N ASP A 312 -10.28 -3.21 19.92
CA ASP A 312 -9.03 -2.95 20.62
C ASP A 312 -8.03 -2.10 19.79
N TYR A 313 -8.39 -1.79 18.54
CA TYR A 313 -7.67 -0.87 17.69
C TYR A 313 -8.65 0.05 16.95
N VAL A 314 -8.83 1.23 17.50
CA VAL A 314 -9.82 2.20 17.04
C VAL A 314 -9.12 3.46 16.54
N TRP A 315 -9.63 4.01 15.44
CA TRP A 315 -9.24 5.32 14.91
C TRP A 315 -10.48 6.17 14.71
N PRO A 316 -10.36 7.52 14.72
CA PRO A 316 -11.51 8.40 14.47
C PRO A 316 -12.22 8.05 13.16
N TRP A 317 -13.55 8.00 13.21
CA TRP A 317 -14.44 7.65 12.10
C TRP A 317 -14.39 6.17 11.66
N LYS A 318 -13.75 5.29 12.41
CA LYS A 318 -13.89 3.85 12.20
C LYS A 318 -15.35 3.44 12.34
N ALA A 319 -15.85 2.66 11.37
CA ALA A 319 -17.25 2.23 11.28
C ALA A 319 -18.27 3.39 11.23
N GLY A 320 -17.88 4.56 10.70
CA GLY A 320 -18.75 5.70 10.48
C GLY A 320 -19.15 6.47 11.75
N VAL A 321 -18.46 6.25 12.87
CA VAL A 321 -18.70 6.95 14.15
C VAL A 321 -17.50 7.81 14.48
N LYS A 322 -17.70 9.04 14.92
CA LYS A 322 -16.65 10.02 15.16
C LYS A 322 -15.52 9.51 16.05
N GLU A 323 -15.88 8.91 17.18
CA GLU A 323 -14.93 8.32 18.13
C GLU A 323 -14.33 7.00 17.63
N GLY A 324 -14.95 6.43 16.61
CA GLY A 324 -14.65 5.11 16.10
C GLY A 324 -15.23 4.00 16.97
N LYS A 325 -15.54 2.86 16.37
CA LYS A 325 -15.97 1.65 17.08
C LYS A 325 -15.57 0.38 16.32
N ALA A 326 -15.73 -0.77 16.97
CA ALA A 326 -15.67 -2.06 16.29
C ALA A 326 -16.70 -2.14 15.15
N SER A 327 -16.39 -2.91 14.13
CA SER A 327 -17.34 -3.27 13.08
C SER A 327 -17.44 -4.80 12.97
N ASP A 328 -18.48 -5.27 12.31
CA ASP A 328 -18.69 -6.69 12.11
C ASP A 328 -17.57 -7.34 11.28
N ALA A 329 -17.17 -8.55 11.64
CA ALA A 329 -16.06 -9.25 10.99
C ALA A 329 -16.27 -9.48 9.48
N TYR A 330 -17.52 -9.62 9.01
CA TYR A 330 -17.80 -9.82 7.59
C TYR A 330 -17.36 -8.63 6.73
N ARG A 331 -17.27 -7.42 7.29
CA ARG A 331 -16.80 -6.20 6.62
C ARG A 331 -15.32 -6.21 6.23
N GLN A 332 -14.60 -7.30 6.56
CA GLN A 332 -13.27 -7.56 6.00
C GLN A 332 -13.31 -7.86 4.50
N LEU A 333 -14.44 -8.23 3.96
CA LEU A 333 -14.67 -8.38 2.52
C LEU A 333 -15.66 -7.33 2.03
N TYR A 334 -15.55 -6.97 0.78
CA TYR A 334 -16.58 -6.18 0.10
C TYR A 334 -17.69 -7.09 -0.44
N PRO A 335 -18.92 -6.58 -0.61
CA PRO A 335 -19.95 -7.32 -1.33
C PRO A 335 -19.54 -7.53 -2.79
N ILE A 336 -19.93 -8.64 -3.36
CA ILE A 336 -19.93 -8.82 -4.82
C ILE A 336 -20.95 -7.82 -5.38
N PRO A 337 -20.65 -7.05 -6.44
CA PRO A 337 -21.61 -6.12 -7.01
C PRO A 337 -22.95 -6.79 -7.34
N ALA A 338 -24.05 -6.12 -7.02
CA ALA A 338 -25.38 -6.68 -7.20
C ALA A 338 -25.66 -6.99 -8.68
N ASP A 339 -25.18 -6.14 -9.58
CA ASP A 339 -25.36 -6.30 -11.02
C ASP A 339 -24.63 -7.57 -11.52
N ASP A 340 -23.45 -7.90 -10.98
CA ASP A 340 -22.75 -9.14 -11.33
C ASP A 340 -23.54 -10.37 -10.90
N ILE A 341 -24.09 -10.35 -9.68
CA ILE A 341 -24.92 -11.46 -9.17
C ILE A 341 -26.18 -11.61 -9.99
N GLN A 342 -26.85 -10.50 -10.33
CA GLN A 342 -28.08 -10.50 -11.13
C GLN A 342 -27.80 -11.04 -12.56
N ALA A 343 -26.65 -10.69 -13.13
CA ALA A 343 -26.25 -11.18 -14.46
C ALA A 343 -25.88 -12.67 -14.47
N ASN A 344 -25.45 -13.22 -13.33
CA ASN A 344 -24.98 -14.61 -13.22
C ASN A 344 -25.46 -15.29 -11.93
N PRO A 345 -26.77 -15.39 -11.68
CA PRO A 345 -27.32 -15.84 -10.38
C PRO A 345 -27.10 -17.33 -10.11
N GLU A 346 -26.83 -18.13 -11.14
CA GLU A 346 -26.59 -19.56 -10.97
C GLU A 346 -25.19 -19.86 -10.42
N ASN A 347 -24.20 -19.05 -10.76
CA ASN A 347 -22.80 -19.32 -10.46
C ASN A 347 -22.20 -18.39 -9.39
N LEU A 348 -22.83 -17.24 -9.13
CA LEU A 348 -22.33 -16.28 -8.15
C LEU A 348 -23.19 -16.28 -6.88
N ARG A 349 -22.52 -16.15 -5.75
CA ARG A 349 -23.14 -16.03 -4.42
C ARG A 349 -22.53 -14.83 -3.71
N GLN A 350 -23.38 -14.09 -3.02
CA GLN A 350 -22.94 -12.96 -2.22
C GLN A 350 -22.07 -13.42 -1.03
N ASN A 351 -21.15 -12.56 -0.65
CA ASN A 351 -20.41 -12.76 0.60
C ASN A 351 -21.39 -12.77 1.80
N PRO A 352 -21.14 -13.58 2.84
CA PRO A 352 -22.05 -13.73 3.96
C PRO A 352 -22.40 -12.38 4.62
N LYS A 353 -23.68 -12.17 4.93
CA LYS A 353 -24.26 -10.98 5.58
C LYS A 353 -24.34 -9.70 4.74
N TYR A 354 -24.13 -9.80 3.44
CA TYR A 354 -24.48 -8.74 2.49
C TYR A 354 -25.78 -9.03 1.75
#